data_ea1f29cc3bbda74690b2e181e0d8d9f6
#
_entry.id   ea1f29cc3bbda74690b2e181e0d8d9f6
#
_cell.length_a   1.000
_cell.length_b   1.000
_cell.length_c   1.000
_cell.angle_alpha   90.00
_cell.angle_beta   90.00
_cell.angle_gamma   90.00
#
_symmetry.space_group_name_H-M   'P 1'
#
loop_
_entity.id
_entity.type
_entity.pdbx_description
1 polymer ?
#
loop_
_entity_poly.entity_id
_entity_poly.type
_entity_poly.pdbx_seq_one_letter_code
_entity_poly.pdbx_strand_id
1 'polypeptide(L)'
;MKGKRYTEQQILDILGQVEAGGAISEVARTHGLAITTLYRWKARYGGMTKDETKRFRLLEEENRRLKKLVADLALDNQMLKEVGGKKVVTPEATPQAQTPVKKQMVGFLRREFQVSERRACQVLGFWRSTQRHNSPKKEGERVLIDRLRVLAQERPRFGYRRLHTLLRREGTQVNHKRVYRLYRAEGLAVRQKGRKKLTGRQRVQKPEVSAPNQRWSMDFMSDQLASGQRFRVFNVVDDFTRENLVMHIGTSITGADVVRRLTEVVAVRGCPTSITTDNGPEFISKALDQWTHELGIAHVFITPGKPMENAYIESFNGRVRDECLNLHWFQSLPEARLVIAAWREDYNQVRPHSSLDGQSPNEFARLQKAG
;
A
#
# COMPACT_ATOMS: atom_id res chain seq x y z
N MET A 1 34.12 -28.71 56.00
CA MET A 1 35.55 -28.32 55.96
C MET A 1 35.94 -27.95 54.55
N LYS A 2 36.38 -26.72 54.26
CA LYS A 2 36.93 -26.35 52.93
C LYS A 2 38.30 -27.01 52.82
N GLY A 3 38.44 -28.02 51.91
CA GLY A 3 39.73 -28.67 51.67
C GLY A 3 40.81 -27.69 51.25
N LYS A 4 42.04 -27.86 51.69
CA LYS A 4 43.22 -27.08 51.28
C LYS A 4 43.32 -27.09 49.77
N ARG A 5 43.35 -25.92 49.13
CA ARG A 5 43.62 -25.79 47.69
C ARG A 5 45.12 -25.69 47.50
N TYR A 6 45.70 -26.63 46.73
CA TYR A 6 47.10 -26.63 46.34
C TYR A 6 47.27 -25.92 44.98
N THR A 7 48.33 -25.15 44.87
CA THR A 7 48.72 -24.57 43.56
C THR A 7 49.37 -25.66 42.70
N GLU A 8 49.35 -25.49 41.39
CA GLU A 8 49.99 -26.47 40.46
C GLU A 8 51.45 -26.66 40.76
N GLN A 9 52.18 -25.59 41.16
CA GLN A 9 53.52 -25.62 41.61
C GLN A 9 53.71 -26.57 42.83
N GLN A 10 52.86 -26.43 43.82
CA GLN A 10 52.87 -27.31 45.00
C GLN A 10 52.52 -28.75 44.63
N ILE A 11 51.66 -29.00 43.67
CA ILE A 11 51.25 -30.31 43.17
C ILE A 11 52.49 -30.96 42.49
N LEU A 12 53.20 -30.25 41.62
CA LEU A 12 54.40 -30.74 40.94
C LEU A 12 55.55 -30.99 41.94
N ASP A 13 55.74 -30.10 42.91
CA ASP A 13 56.79 -30.26 43.96
C ASP A 13 56.45 -31.48 44.84
N ILE A 14 55.20 -31.76 45.17
CA ILE A 14 54.81 -32.98 45.89
C ILE A 14 54.91 -34.21 45.05
N LEU A 15 54.55 -34.17 43.73
CA LEU A 15 54.78 -35.32 42.84
C LEU A 15 56.22 -35.61 42.58
N GLY A 16 57.13 -34.60 42.52
CA GLY A 16 58.56 -34.75 42.40
C GLY A 16 59.20 -35.51 43.59
N GLN A 17 58.61 -35.36 44.81
CA GLN A 17 59.03 -36.15 45.98
C GLN A 17 58.68 -37.65 45.83
N VAL A 18 57.54 -37.94 45.19
CA VAL A 18 57.14 -39.34 44.89
C VAL A 18 58.03 -39.95 43.79
N GLU A 19 58.38 -39.15 42.78
CA GLU A 19 59.24 -39.58 41.68
C GLU A 19 60.72 -39.77 42.09
N ALA A 20 61.13 -39.00 43.10
CA ALA A 20 62.44 -39.17 43.73
C ALA A 20 62.58 -40.42 44.64
N GLY A 21 61.55 -41.28 44.68
CA GLY A 21 61.57 -42.54 45.40
C GLY A 21 60.82 -42.53 46.75
N GLY A 22 60.13 -41.44 47.12
CA GLY A 22 59.36 -41.38 48.34
C GLY A 22 58.11 -42.28 48.28
N ALA A 23 57.79 -43.02 49.32
CA ALA A 23 56.56 -43.83 49.40
C ALA A 23 55.32 -42.96 49.36
N ILE A 24 54.37 -43.24 48.44
CA ILE A 24 53.12 -42.44 48.20
C ILE A 24 52.33 -42.25 49.51
N SER A 25 52.30 -43.28 50.36
CA SER A 25 51.59 -43.20 51.66
C SER A 25 52.26 -42.24 52.65
N GLU A 26 53.55 -42.09 52.62
CA GLU A 26 54.32 -41.22 53.46
C GLU A 26 54.23 -39.75 53.01
N VAL A 27 54.39 -39.53 51.72
CA VAL A 27 54.17 -38.20 51.10
C VAL A 27 52.69 -37.72 51.31
N ALA A 28 51.74 -38.61 51.19
CA ALA A 28 50.31 -38.28 51.46
C ALA A 28 50.14 -37.83 52.90
N ARG A 29 50.72 -38.50 53.87
CA ARG A 29 50.68 -38.19 55.31
C ARG A 29 51.34 -36.85 55.64
N THR A 30 52.48 -36.59 55.07
CA THR A 30 53.31 -35.38 55.30
C THR A 30 52.55 -34.11 54.83
N HIS A 31 51.87 -34.23 53.67
CA HIS A 31 51.12 -33.10 53.11
C HIS A 31 49.64 -33.09 53.49
N GLY A 32 49.11 -34.02 54.28
CA GLY A 32 47.72 -34.11 54.74
C GLY A 32 46.74 -34.37 53.58
N LEU A 33 47.15 -35.20 52.60
CA LEU A 33 46.42 -35.55 51.42
C LEU A 33 45.92 -37.01 51.48
N ALA A 34 44.75 -37.24 50.83
CA ALA A 34 44.29 -38.59 50.59
C ALA A 34 45.15 -39.25 49.52
N ILE A 35 45.52 -40.51 49.71
CA ILE A 35 46.37 -41.30 48.76
C ILE A 35 45.72 -41.30 47.35
N THR A 36 44.41 -41.39 47.26
CA THR A 36 43.63 -41.28 46.02
C THR A 36 43.80 -39.94 45.28
N THR A 37 44.08 -38.87 46.05
CA THR A 37 44.34 -37.54 45.45
C THR A 37 45.72 -37.52 44.79
N LEU A 38 46.74 -38.12 45.40
CA LEU A 38 48.11 -38.24 44.84
C LEU A 38 48.11 -39.12 43.56
N TYR A 39 47.37 -40.24 43.53
CA TYR A 39 47.25 -41.06 42.34
C TYR A 39 46.54 -40.26 41.20
N ARG A 40 45.54 -39.53 41.52
CA ARG A 40 44.82 -38.65 40.53
C ARG A 40 45.76 -37.56 40.01
N TRP A 41 46.57 -36.94 40.87
CA TRP A 41 47.57 -35.97 40.47
C TRP A 41 48.69 -36.61 39.63
N LYS A 42 49.17 -37.76 40.01
CA LYS A 42 50.17 -38.51 39.25
C LYS A 42 49.66 -38.89 37.85
N ALA A 43 48.39 -39.29 37.72
CA ALA A 43 47.82 -39.63 36.44
C ALA A 43 47.61 -38.38 35.55
N ARG A 44 47.46 -37.16 36.15
CA ARG A 44 47.22 -35.92 35.40
C ARG A 44 48.47 -35.10 35.14
N TYR A 45 49.41 -35.10 36.03
CA TYR A 45 50.60 -34.23 36.01
C TYR A 45 51.95 -35.00 36.13
N GLY A 46 51.95 -36.32 36.30
CA GLY A 46 53.15 -37.09 36.47
C GLY A 46 54.07 -37.03 35.23
N GLY A 47 55.32 -36.77 35.43
CA GLY A 47 56.30 -36.65 34.38
C GLY A 47 56.33 -35.33 33.63
N MET A 48 55.43 -34.37 34.00
CA MET A 48 55.36 -33.06 33.34
C MET A 48 56.25 -32.02 34.00
N THR A 49 56.97 -31.26 33.17
CA THR A 49 57.70 -30.06 33.59
C THR A 49 56.77 -28.91 33.88
N LYS A 50 57.28 -27.89 34.59
CA LYS A 50 56.46 -26.68 34.88
C LYS A 50 55.92 -26.01 33.63
N ASP A 51 56.66 -25.96 32.55
CA ASP A 51 56.25 -25.32 31.31
C ASP A 51 55.25 -26.19 30.53
N GLU A 52 55.40 -27.49 30.57
CA GLU A 52 54.41 -28.43 30.00
C GLU A 52 53.07 -28.37 30.74
N THR A 53 53.09 -28.24 32.06
CA THR A 53 51.86 -28.08 32.85
C THR A 53 51.14 -26.78 32.50
N LYS A 54 51.83 -25.65 32.32
CA LYS A 54 51.27 -24.41 31.85
C LYS A 54 50.67 -24.56 30.46
N ARG A 55 51.40 -25.19 29.54
CA ARG A 55 50.95 -25.45 28.17
C ARG A 55 49.69 -26.34 28.13
N PHE A 56 49.67 -27.38 28.94
CA PHE A 56 48.51 -28.27 29.09
C PHE A 56 47.28 -27.52 29.55
N ARG A 57 47.40 -26.63 30.53
CA ARG A 57 46.30 -25.81 31.01
C ARG A 57 45.77 -24.88 29.92
N LEU A 58 46.62 -24.21 29.16
CA LEU A 58 46.26 -23.38 28.05
C LEU A 58 45.45 -24.17 26.99
N LEU A 59 45.92 -25.37 26.66
CA LEU A 59 45.26 -26.26 25.73
C LEU A 59 43.89 -26.76 26.27
N GLU A 60 43.77 -27.03 27.56
CA GLU A 60 42.48 -27.38 28.18
C GLU A 60 41.47 -26.20 28.12
N GLU A 61 41.94 -24.98 28.41
CA GLU A 61 41.12 -23.78 28.30
C GLU A 61 40.69 -23.52 26.84
N GLU A 62 41.64 -23.65 25.91
CA GLU A 62 41.33 -23.52 24.47
C GLU A 62 40.33 -24.58 23.99
N ASN A 63 40.54 -25.84 24.37
CA ASN A 63 39.65 -26.94 24.04
C ASN A 63 38.23 -26.72 24.61
N ARG A 64 38.11 -26.21 25.83
CA ARG A 64 36.84 -25.84 26.43
C ARG A 64 36.19 -24.72 25.67
N ARG A 65 36.95 -23.70 25.27
CA ARG A 65 36.48 -22.58 24.47
C ARG A 65 36.00 -23.04 23.08
N LEU A 66 36.79 -23.88 22.40
CA LEU A 66 36.46 -24.45 21.10
C LEU A 66 35.18 -25.30 21.16
N LYS A 67 35.10 -26.20 22.15
CA LYS A 67 33.89 -27.02 22.35
C LYS A 67 32.64 -26.17 22.55
N LYS A 68 32.73 -25.07 23.31
CA LYS A 68 31.60 -24.12 23.48
C LYS A 68 31.26 -23.43 22.17
N LEU A 69 32.25 -22.96 21.40
CA LEU A 69 32.06 -22.32 20.12
C LEU A 69 31.39 -23.25 19.11
N VAL A 70 31.84 -24.51 19.02
CA VAL A 70 31.22 -25.51 18.14
C VAL A 70 29.77 -25.79 18.52
N ALA A 71 29.45 -25.90 19.81
CA ALA A 71 28.11 -26.11 20.27
C ALA A 71 27.20 -24.90 19.94
N ASP A 72 27.71 -23.67 20.11
CA ASP A 72 26.99 -22.44 19.75
C ASP A 72 26.74 -22.35 18.25
N LEU A 73 27.74 -22.63 17.41
CA LEU A 73 27.63 -22.63 15.95
C LEU A 73 26.68 -23.73 15.44
N ALA A 74 26.72 -24.92 16.04
CA ALA A 74 25.84 -26.02 15.68
C ALA A 74 24.36 -25.64 15.95
N LEU A 75 24.11 -25.02 17.09
CA LEU A 75 22.77 -24.55 17.45
C LEU A 75 22.29 -23.41 16.52
N ASP A 76 23.16 -22.45 16.20
CA ASP A 76 22.83 -21.35 15.28
C ASP A 76 22.54 -21.88 13.85
N ASN A 77 23.32 -22.89 13.40
CA ASN A 77 23.08 -23.54 12.11
C ASN A 77 21.76 -24.31 12.08
N GLN A 78 21.42 -24.99 13.16
CA GLN A 78 20.12 -25.67 13.27
C GLN A 78 18.96 -24.67 13.23
N MET A 79 19.05 -23.57 13.98
CA MET A 79 18.06 -22.49 13.95
C MET A 79 17.89 -21.90 12.55
N LEU A 80 18.99 -21.66 11.81
CA LEU A 80 18.93 -21.13 10.45
C LEU A 80 18.31 -22.14 9.45
N LYS A 81 18.61 -23.43 9.58
CA LYS A 81 17.99 -24.47 8.75
C LYS A 81 16.48 -24.55 8.94
N GLU A 82 16.01 -24.51 10.19
CA GLU A 82 14.57 -24.51 10.50
C GLU A 82 13.84 -23.29 9.95
N VAL A 83 14.48 -22.12 10.01
CA VAL A 83 13.94 -20.88 9.44
C VAL A 83 13.94 -20.94 7.91
N GLY A 84 15.02 -21.43 7.28
CA GLY A 84 15.15 -21.56 5.82
C GLY A 84 14.17 -22.55 5.21
N GLY A 85 13.88 -23.66 5.93
CA GLY A 85 12.92 -24.69 5.48
C GLY A 85 11.47 -24.21 5.42
N LYS A 86 11.10 -23.17 6.14
CA LYS A 86 9.71 -22.68 6.23
C LYS A 86 9.27 -21.72 5.12
N LYS A 87 10.07 -21.47 4.04
CA LYS A 87 9.74 -20.59 2.90
C LYS A 87 9.08 -19.23 3.25
N VAL A 88 9.37 -18.67 4.43
CA VAL A 88 8.62 -17.53 4.97
C VAL A 88 9.24 -16.18 4.60
N VAL A 89 10.46 -16.18 4.09
CA VAL A 89 11.14 -14.95 3.65
C VAL A 89 11.48 -15.08 2.17
N THR A 90 10.65 -14.48 1.32
CA THR A 90 11.02 -14.31 -0.09
C THR A 90 12.03 -13.17 -0.20
N PRO A 91 13.13 -13.33 -0.95
CA PRO A 91 14.16 -12.29 -1.14
C PRO A 91 13.61 -10.99 -1.73
N GLU A 92 12.48 -11.06 -2.42
CA GLU A 92 11.81 -9.92 -3.10
C GLU A 92 10.92 -9.06 -2.18
N ALA A 93 10.69 -9.47 -0.94
CA ALA A 93 9.84 -8.71 -0.03
C ALA A 93 10.57 -7.45 0.47
N THR A 94 9.86 -6.31 0.46
CA THR A 94 10.40 -5.05 1.00
C THR A 94 10.78 -5.21 2.49
N PRO A 95 11.77 -4.46 3.00
CA PRO A 95 12.19 -4.54 4.42
C PRO A 95 11.03 -4.39 5.41
N GLN A 96 10.02 -3.61 5.05
CA GLN A 96 8.81 -3.39 5.87
C GLN A 96 7.90 -4.61 5.91
N ALA A 97 7.78 -5.35 4.80
CA ALA A 97 6.99 -6.59 4.74
C ALA A 97 7.69 -7.74 5.50
N GLN A 98 9.01 -7.72 5.59
CA GLN A 98 9.79 -8.72 6.32
C GLN A 98 9.72 -8.56 7.84
N THR A 99 9.46 -7.35 8.35
CA THR A 99 9.46 -7.07 9.80
C THR A 99 8.46 -7.92 10.61
N PRO A 100 7.19 -8.05 10.25
CA PRO A 100 6.24 -8.90 10.99
C PRO A 100 6.65 -10.37 10.99
N VAL A 101 7.15 -10.85 9.86
CA VAL A 101 7.61 -12.23 9.67
C VAL A 101 8.81 -12.50 10.57
N LYS A 102 9.82 -11.63 10.57
CA LYS A 102 11.01 -11.77 11.44
C LYS A 102 10.63 -11.73 12.92
N LYS A 103 9.65 -10.91 13.32
CA LYS A 103 9.13 -10.89 14.70
C LYS A 103 8.52 -12.24 15.11
N GLN A 104 7.73 -12.85 14.24
CA GLN A 104 7.16 -14.19 14.48
C GLN A 104 8.24 -15.25 14.57
N MET A 105 9.28 -15.18 13.71
CA MET A 105 10.41 -16.09 13.73
C MET A 105 11.25 -16.00 15.01
N VAL A 106 11.48 -14.79 15.52
CA VAL A 106 12.12 -14.60 16.85
C VAL A 106 11.31 -15.32 17.93
N GLY A 107 9.98 -15.15 17.91
CA GLY A 107 9.07 -15.84 18.84
C GLY A 107 9.13 -17.38 18.72
N PHE A 108 9.20 -17.88 17.49
CA PHE A 108 9.35 -19.31 17.22
C PHE A 108 10.68 -19.85 17.75
N LEU A 109 11.80 -19.24 17.39
CA LEU A 109 13.14 -19.70 17.85
C LEU A 109 13.27 -19.69 19.36
N ARG A 110 12.70 -18.71 20.05
CA ARG A 110 12.69 -18.68 21.51
C ARG A 110 11.93 -19.84 22.16
N ARG A 111 10.82 -20.26 21.56
CA ARG A 111 10.00 -21.37 22.09
C ARG A 111 10.59 -22.73 21.79
N GLU A 112 11.06 -22.92 20.56
CA GLU A 112 11.57 -24.24 20.10
C GLU A 112 12.95 -24.55 20.65
N PHE A 113 13.86 -23.56 20.63
CA PHE A 113 15.25 -23.76 21.03
C PHE A 113 15.58 -23.25 22.42
N GLN A 114 14.59 -22.73 23.17
CA GLN A 114 14.78 -22.16 24.52
C GLN A 114 15.89 -21.11 24.61
N VAL A 115 16.16 -20.39 23.51
CA VAL A 115 17.20 -19.38 23.43
C VAL A 115 16.72 -17.98 23.85
N SER A 116 17.67 -17.15 24.27
CA SER A 116 17.38 -15.76 24.62
C SER A 116 16.94 -14.94 23.39
N GLU A 117 16.12 -13.90 23.61
CA GLU A 117 15.72 -12.95 22.57
C GLU A 117 16.93 -12.36 21.83
N ARG A 118 18.02 -12.08 22.58
CA ARG A 118 19.27 -11.54 22.01
C ARG A 118 19.85 -12.50 20.97
N ARG A 119 19.95 -13.79 21.30
CA ARG A 119 20.50 -14.81 20.40
C ARG A 119 19.59 -15.03 19.19
N ALA A 120 18.29 -15.17 19.40
CA ALA A 120 17.33 -15.33 18.30
C ALA A 120 17.36 -14.15 17.32
N CYS A 121 17.44 -12.91 17.82
CA CYS A 121 17.58 -11.73 16.99
C CYS A 121 18.91 -11.69 16.24
N GLN A 122 20.00 -12.09 16.86
CA GLN A 122 21.34 -12.11 16.26
C GLN A 122 21.40 -13.10 15.11
N VAL A 123 20.90 -14.33 15.28
CA VAL A 123 20.84 -15.37 14.25
C VAL A 123 20.03 -14.92 13.03
N LEU A 124 18.92 -14.19 13.24
CA LEU A 124 18.07 -13.69 12.15
C LEU A 124 18.54 -12.36 11.54
N GLY A 125 19.66 -11.79 11.99
CA GLY A 125 20.08 -10.46 11.58
C GLY A 125 19.01 -9.40 11.82
N PHE A 126 18.32 -9.45 12.98
CA PHE A 126 17.17 -8.61 13.30
C PHE A 126 17.41 -7.78 14.57
N TRP A 127 17.18 -6.49 14.49
CA TRP A 127 17.42 -5.58 15.61
C TRP A 127 16.43 -5.81 16.77
N ARG A 128 16.92 -5.95 18.00
CA ARG A 128 16.07 -6.09 19.21
C ARG A 128 15.15 -4.91 19.43
N SER A 129 15.61 -3.69 19.11
CA SER A 129 14.76 -2.48 19.15
C SER A 129 13.54 -2.63 18.25
N THR A 130 13.72 -3.16 17.04
CA THR A 130 12.62 -3.43 16.10
C THR A 130 11.71 -4.56 16.60
N GLN A 131 12.29 -5.62 17.22
CA GLN A 131 11.52 -6.70 17.85
C GLN A 131 10.57 -6.16 18.93
N ARG A 132 11.07 -5.29 19.79
CA ARG A 132 10.33 -4.71 20.94
C ARG A 132 9.44 -3.53 20.54
N HIS A 133 9.68 -2.94 19.38
CA HIS A 133 8.89 -1.81 18.91
C HIS A 133 7.47 -2.29 18.58
N ASN A 134 6.55 -2.13 19.52
CA ASN A 134 5.12 -2.18 19.27
C ASN A 134 4.69 -0.76 18.92
N SER A 135 4.38 -0.52 17.64
CA SER A 135 3.68 0.71 17.28
C SER A 135 2.26 0.60 17.84
N PRO A 136 1.91 1.34 18.88
CA PRO A 136 0.52 1.36 19.32
C PRO A 136 -0.29 1.85 18.12
N LYS A 137 -1.28 1.08 17.69
CA LYS A 137 -2.32 1.59 16.78
C LYS A 137 -2.94 2.76 17.54
N LYS A 138 -2.52 3.98 17.21
CA LYS A 138 -2.99 5.19 17.89
C LYS A 138 -4.51 5.19 17.76
N GLU A 139 -5.21 5.53 18.86
CA GLU A 139 -6.67 5.60 18.90
C GLU A 139 -7.25 6.45 17.77
N GLY A 140 -6.58 7.54 17.40
CA GLY A 140 -6.87 8.32 16.18
C GLY A 140 -6.63 7.60 14.84
N GLU A 141 -6.07 6.39 14.82
CA GLU A 141 -5.98 5.58 13.60
C GLU A 141 -7.25 4.76 13.39
N ARG A 142 -7.91 4.32 14.47
CA ARG A 142 -9.21 3.63 14.39
C ARG A 142 -10.30 4.55 13.85
N VAL A 143 -10.43 5.75 14.40
CA VAL A 143 -11.38 6.77 13.91
C VAL A 143 -11.17 7.06 12.42
N LEU A 144 -9.92 7.21 12.00
CA LEU A 144 -9.59 7.44 10.58
C LEU A 144 -9.96 6.23 9.70
N ILE A 145 -9.71 5.01 10.18
CA ILE A 145 -10.07 3.78 9.45
C ILE A 145 -11.59 3.67 9.30
N ASP A 146 -12.34 3.89 10.37
CA ASP A 146 -13.80 3.78 10.35
C ASP A 146 -14.41 4.83 9.42
N ARG A 147 -13.92 6.08 9.46
CA ARG A 147 -14.38 7.10 8.51
C ARG A 147 -14.00 6.76 7.07
N LEU A 148 -12.78 6.24 6.85
CA LEU A 148 -12.33 5.81 5.53
C LEU A 148 -13.18 4.66 4.95
N ARG A 149 -13.62 3.72 5.80
CA ARG A 149 -14.54 2.63 5.41
C ARG A 149 -15.90 3.18 5.00
N VAL A 150 -16.46 4.09 5.78
CA VAL A 150 -17.74 4.73 5.47
C VAL A 150 -17.67 5.44 4.12
N LEU A 151 -16.67 6.28 3.90
CA LEU A 151 -16.48 6.97 2.62
C LEU A 151 -16.27 6.02 1.44
N ALA A 152 -15.58 4.90 1.66
CA ALA A 152 -15.39 3.89 0.62
C ALA A 152 -16.66 3.10 0.30
N GLN A 153 -17.56 2.91 1.27
CA GLN A 153 -18.89 2.31 1.07
C GLN A 153 -19.83 3.26 0.34
N GLU A 154 -19.87 4.54 0.72
CA GLU A 154 -20.66 5.57 0.04
C GLU A 154 -20.20 5.76 -1.42
N ARG A 155 -18.91 5.56 -1.69
CA ARG A 155 -18.26 5.80 -2.99
C ARG A 155 -17.37 4.65 -3.42
N PRO A 156 -17.93 3.51 -3.84
CA PRO A 156 -17.19 2.26 -4.08
C PRO A 156 -16.13 2.38 -5.20
N ARG A 157 -16.24 3.39 -6.07
CA ARG A 157 -15.32 3.62 -7.20
C ARG A 157 -14.27 4.69 -6.92
N PHE A 158 -14.22 5.24 -5.69
CA PHE A 158 -13.21 6.22 -5.34
C PHE A 158 -11.92 5.55 -4.87
N GLY A 159 -10.81 5.89 -5.52
CA GLY A 159 -9.48 5.51 -5.06
C GLY A 159 -9.02 6.39 -3.89
N TYR A 160 -7.98 5.96 -3.19
CA TYR A 160 -7.45 6.62 -1.97
C TYR A 160 -7.19 8.13 -2.12
N ARG A 161 -6.82 8.63 -3.30
CA ARG A 161 -6.57 10.07 -3.51
C ARG A 161 -7.84 10.90 -3.36
N ARG A 162 -8.96 10.46 -3.93
CA ARG A 162 -10.26 11.13 -3.78
C ARG A 162 -10.76 11.02 -2.36
N LEU A 163 -10.67 9.83 -1.74
CA LEU A 163 -11.03 9.64 -0.33
C LEU A 163 -10.18 10.54 0.59
N HIS A 164 -8.90 10.71 0.31
CA HIS A 164 -8.03 11.64 1.03
C HIS A 164 -8.50 13.10 0.88
N THR A 165 -8.92 13.51 -0.32
CA THR A 165 -9.45 14.87 -0.54
C THR A 165 -10.73 15.09 0.26
N LEU A 166 -11.65 14.11 0.29
CA LEU A 166 -12.87 14.18 1.10
C LEU A 166 -12.55 14.28 2.60
N LEU A 167 -11.66 13.44 3.12
CA LEU A 167 -11.22 13.50 4.51
C LEU A 167 -10.62 14.87 4.88
N ARG A 168 -9.86 15.47 3.98
CA ARG A 168 -9.33 16.84 4.20
C ARG A 168 -10.42 17.91 4.22
N ARG A 169 -11.46 17.80 3.39
CA ARG A 169 -12.61 18.68 3.40
C ARG A 169 -13.42 18.57 4.70
N GLU A 170 -13.46 17.37 5.29
CA GLU A 170 -14.04 17.12 6.63
C GLU A 170 -13.14 17.63 7.78
N GLY A 171 -12.05 18.34 7.49
CA GLY A 171 -11.12 18.88 8.50
C GLY A 171 -10.07 17.90 8.99
N THR A 172 -10.03 16.66 8.49
CA THR A 172 -9.04 15.66 8.91
C THR A 172 -7.67 15.94 8.30
N GLN A 173 -6.73 16.48 9.10
CA GLN A 173 -5.35 16.71 8.69
C GLN A 173 -4.55 15.39 8.64
N VAL A 174 -4.48 14.78 7.48
CA VAL A 174 -3.80 13.49 7.27
C VAL A 174 -2.95 13.48 6.01
N ASN A 175 -1.79 12.81 6.09
CA ASN A 175 -0.92 12.64 4.92
C ASN A 175 -1.51 11.56 3.98
N HIS A 176 -1.52 11.82 2.67
CA HIS A 176 -1.99 10.89 1.65
C HIS A 176 -1.30 9.52 1.68
N LYS A 177 0.00 9.46 2.07
CA LYS A 177 0.74 8.20 2.24
C LYS A 177 0.16 7.36 3.38
N ARG A 178 -0.30 8.00 4.47
CA ARG A 178 -0.96 7.31 5.58
C ARG A 178 -2.32 6.77 5.15
N VAL A 179 -3.12 7.57 4.43
CA VAL A 179 -4.41 7.13 3.87
C VAL A 179 -4.19 5.96 2.91
N TYR A 180 -3.20 6.03 2.02
CA TYR A 180 -2.89 4.93 1.11
C TYR A 180 -2.54 3.63 1.85
N ARG A 181 -1.71 3.69 2.89
CA ARG A 181 -1.34 2.54 3.71
C ARG A 181 -2.57 1.89 4.35
N LEU A 182 -3.44 2.70 4.96
CA LEU A 182 -4.68 2.21 5.60
C LEU A 182 -5.65 1.65 4.56
N TYR A 183 -5.88 2.37 3.46
CA TYR A 183 -6.73 1.95 2.35
C TYR A 183 -6.33 0.56 1.80
N ARG A 184 -5.02 0.30 1.69
CA ARG A 184 -4.51 -1.01 1.27
C ARG A 184 -4.66 -2.07 2.36
N ALA A 185 -4.39 -1.72 3.61
CA ALA A 185 -4.48 -2.64 4.75
C ALA A 185 -5.92 -3.10 5.02
N GLU A 186 -6.90 -2.24 4.76
CA GLU A 186 -8.34 -2.51 4.93
C GLU A 186 -8.98 -3.18 3.69
N GLY A 187 -8.20 -3.49 2.65
CA GLY A 187 -8.70 -4.15 1.44
C GLY A 187 -9.64 -3.29 0.57
N LEU A 188 -9.67 -1.97 0.78
CA LEU A 188 -10.57 -1.04 0.08
C LEU A 188 -10.13 -0.73 -1.36
N ALA A 189 -9.05 -1.35 -1.83
CA ALA A 189 -8.44 -1.03 -3.12
C ALA A 189 -9.38 -1.34 -4.29
N VAL A 190 -9.77 -0.32 -5.04
CA VAL A 190 -10.56 -0.46 -6.27
C VAL A 190 -9.73 -1.21 -7.33
N ARG A 191 -10.30 -2.28 -7.87
CA ARG A 191 -9.67 -3.06 -8.95
C ARG A 191 -9.62 -2.20 -10.23
N GLN A 192 -8.43 -1.87 -10.67
CA GLN A 192 -8.23 -1.15 -11.94
C GLN A 192 -7.86 -2.12 -13.04
N LYS A 193 -8.48 -1.96 -14.22
CA LYS A 193 -8.01 -2.64 -15.43
C LYS A 193 -6.63 -2.07 -15.79
N GLY A 194 -5.63 -2.94 -15.96
CA GLY A 194 -4.32 -2.53 -16.43
C GLY A 194 -4.43 -1.80 -17.77
N ARG A 195 -3.79 -0.64 -17.88
CA ARG A 195 -3.72 0.08 -19.17
C ARG A 195 -2.93 -0.77 -20.16
N LYS A 196 -3.53 -1.13 -21.30
CA LYS A 196 -2.77 -1.65 -22.43
C LYS A 196 -1.79 -0.57 -22.89
N LYS A 197 -0.50 -0.90 -23.03
CA LYS A 197 0.47 0.01 -23.64
C LYS A 197 0.03 0.25 -25.08
N LEU A 198 -0.48 1.45 -25.35
CA LEU A 198 -0.75 1.88 -26.71
C LEU A 198 0.58 2.32 -27.33
N THR A 199 0.93 1.73 -28.46
CA THR A 199 2.02 2.22 -29.32
C THR A 199 1.73 3.68 -29.68
N GLY A 200 2.74 4.55 -29.50
CA GLY A 200 2.59 5.98 -29.61
C GLY A 200 2.10 6.42 -30.99
N ARG A 201 0.82 6.76 -31.10
CA ARG A 201 0.31 7.57 -32.21
C ARG A 201 0.50 9.04 -31.83
N GLN A 202 0.90 9.85 -32.81
CA GLN A 202 0.98 11.31 -32.63
C GLN A 202 -0.38 11.81 -32.13
N ARG A 203 -0.37 12.49 -30.99
CA ARG A 203 -1.56 13.13 -30.43
C ARG A 203 -1.74 14.47 -31.15
N VAL A 204 -2.84 14.62 -31.87
CA VAL A 204 -3.29 15.92 -32.36
C VAL A 204 -3.66 16.73 -31.11
N GLN A 205 -2.89 17.78 -30.81
CA GLN A 205 -3.23 18.71 -29.73
C GLN A 205 -4.39 19.58 -30.22
N LYS A 206 -5.57 19.45 -29.59
CA LYS A 206 -6.63 20.44 -29.73
C LYS A 206 -6.20 21.74 -29.02
N PRO A 207 -6.62 22.90 -29.48
CA PRO A 207 -6.44 24.15 -28.74
C PRO A 207 -6.97 24.00 -27.33
N GLU A 208 -6.12 24.31 -26.34
CA GLU A 208 -6.52 24.28 -24.94
C GLU A 208 -7.57 25.35 -24.69
N VAL A 209 -8.64 25.00 -24.00
CA VAL A 209 -9.66 25.95 -23.54
C VAL A 209 -9.13 26.65 -22.28
N SER A 210 -9.22 27.96 -22.23
CA SER A 210 -8.67 28.81 -21.17
C SER A 210 -9.73 29.53 -20.32
N ALA A 211 -11.00 29.44 -20.72
CA ALA A 211 -12.09 30.09 -20.00
C ALA A 211 -13.39 29.27 -20.06
N PRO A 212 -14.33 29.47 -19.10
CA PRO A 212 -15.66 28.89 -19.14
C PRO A 212 -16.39 29.30 -20.44
N ASN A 213 -17.26 28.42 -20.92
CA ASN A 213 -18.08 28.62 -22.12
C ASN A 213 -17.29 28.82 -23.44
N GLN A 214 -16.00 28.56 -23.48
CA GLN A 214 -15.28 28.55 -24.76
C GLN A 214 -15.69 27.35 -25.61
N ARG A 215 -15.83 26.18 -25.01
CA ARG A 215 -16.21 24.97 -25.74
C ARG A 215 -17.02 24.03 -24.86
N TRP A 216 -18.18 23.61 -25.38
CA TRP A 216 -18.96 22.54 -24.79
C TRP A 216 -18.84 21.27 -25.63
N SER A 217 -18.59 20.15 -24.97
CA SER A 217 -18.59 18.83 -25.60
C SER A 217 -19.89 18.10 -25.32
N MET A 218 -20.49 17.51 -26.33
CA MET A 218 -21.78 16.82 -26.23
C MET A 218 -21.67 15.40 -26.76
N ASP A 219 -22.42 14.48 -26.14
CA ASP A 219 -22.48 13.08 -26.57
C ASP A 219 -23.70 12.37 -25.99
N PHE A 220 -24.07 11.27 -26.62
CA PHE A 220 -25.10 10.36 -26.14
C PHE A 220 -24.50 9.09 -25.58
N MET A 221 -25.07 8.61 -24.49
CA MET A 221 -24.83 7.27 -23.99
C MET A 221 -26.15 6.52 -23.83
N SER A 222 -26.08 5.19 -23.84
CA SER A 222 -27.27 4.34 -23.71
C SER A 222 -27.09 3.35 -22.58
N ASP A 223 -28.21 3.03 -21.92
CA ASP A 223 -28.31 1.94 -20.95
C ASP A 223 -29.70 1.30 -21.04
N GLN A 224 -30.00 0.32 -20.20
CA GLN A 224 -31.28 -0.38 -20.19
C GLN A 224 -31.84 -0.53 -18.77
N LEU A 225 -33.16 -0.56 -18.70
CA LEU A 225 -33.91 -0.89 -17.49
C LEU A 225 -33.89 -2.40 -17.26
N ALA A 226 -34.30 -2.83 -16.07
CA ALA A 226 -34.46 -4.25 -15.72
C ALA A 226 -35.42 -5.00 -16.67
N SER A 227 -36.40 -4.28 -17.23
CA SER A 227 -37.33 -4.79 -18.26
C SER A 227 -36.69 -5.02 -19.63
N GLY A 228 -35.44 -4.65 -19.85
CA GLY A 228 -34.76 -4.65 -21.15
C GLY A 228 -35.06 -3.41 -22.01
N GLN A 229 -35.94 -2.52 -21.58
CA GLN A 229 -36.25 -1.26 -22.29
C GLN A 229 -35.00 -0.37 -22.27
N ARG A 230 -34.53 0.04 -23.45
CA ARG A 230 -33.39 0.96 -23.58
C ARG A 230 -33.78 2.39 -23.29
N PHE A 231 -32.87 3.13 -22.69
CA PHE A 231 -32.95 4.57 -22.56
C PHE A 231 -31.62 5.22 -22.96
N ARG A 232 -31.69 6.48 -23.30
CA ARG A 232 -30.55 7.30 -23.70
C ARG A 232 -30.33 8.41 -22.70
N VAL A 233 -29.08 8.81 -22.56
CA VAL A 233 -28.66 9.95 -21.73
C VAL A 233 -27.92 10.93 -22.65
N PHE A 234 -28.44 12.13 -22.79
CA PHE A 234 -27.79 13.24 -23.48
C PHE A 234 -26.98 14.03 -22.48
N ASN A 235 -25.68 14.15 -22.73
CA ASN A 235 -24.74 14.82 -21.84
C ASN A 235 -24.10 16.02 -22.53
N VAL A 236 -23.95 17.12 -21.79
CA VAL A 236 -23.18 18.30 -22.20
C VAL A 236 -22.22 18.65 -21.07
N VAL A 237 -20.96 18.87 -21.41
CA VAL A 237 -19.90 19.21 -20.46
C VAL A 237 -19.14 20.44 -20.95
N ASP A 238 -18.91 21.39 -20.07
CA ASP A 238 -17.96 22.48 -20.32
C ASP A 238 -16.52 21.95 -20.25
N ASP A 239 -15.78 22.10 -21.33
CA ASP A 239 -14.43 21.55 -21.46
C ASP A 239 -13.41 22.21 -20.53
N PHE A 240 -13.65 23.41 -20.06
CA PHE A 240 -12.79 24.13 -19.12
C PHE A 240 -13.11 23.78 -17.68
N THR A 241 -14.37 24.02 -17.25
CA THR A 241 -14.78 23.84 -15.86
C THR A 241 -15.05 22.37 -15.50
N ARG A 242 -15.19 21.48 -16.47
CA ARG A 242 -15.63 20.08 -16.32
C ARG A 242 -17.03 19.92 -15.77
N GLU A 243 -17.81 20.99 -15.63
CA GLU A 243 -19.21 20.91 -15.21
C GLU A 243 -20.05 20.14 -16.22
N ASN A 244 -20.88 19.25 -15.75
CA ASN A 244 -21.96 18.69 -16.55
C ASN A 244 -23.13 19.67 -16.57
N LEU A 245 -23.33 20.31 -17.70
CA LEU A 245 -24.34 21.34 -17.91
C LEU A 245 -25.74 20.76 -18.17
N VAL A 246 -25.78 19.66 -18.95
CA VAL A 246 -26.99 18.91 -19.26
C VAL A 246 -26.77 17.43 -19.03
N MET A 247 -27.74 16.78 -18.39
CA MET A 247 -27.87 15.34 -18.31
C MET A 247 -29.35 15.00 -18.47
N HIS A 248 -29.78 14.79 -19.71
CA HIS A 248 -31.19 14.53 -20.04
C HIS A 248 -31.39 13.06 -20.37
N ILE A 249 -32.44 12.44 -19.78
CA ILE A 249 -32.72 11.02 -19.86
C ILE A 249 -34.07 10.78 -20.50
N GLY A 250 -34.12 10.03 -21.58
CA GLY A 250 -35.34 9.67 -22.32
C GLY A 250 -35.19 8.35 -23.07
N THR A 251 -36.32 7.78 -23.45
CA THR A 251 -36.37 6.60 -24.33
C THR A 251 -36.10 6.99 -25.78
N SER A 252 -36.56 8.18 -26.15
CA SER A 252 -36.26 8.82 -27.43
C SER A 252 -35.91 10.29 -27.17
N ILE A 253 -34.84 10.75 -27.80
CA ILE A 253 -34.36 12.13 -27.71
C ILE A 253 -34.09 12.61 -29.12
N THR A 254 -34.84 13.65 -29.56
CA THR A 254 -34.74 14.21 -30.90
C THR A 254 -33.81 15.43 -30.93
N GLY A 255 -33.45 15.92 -32.14
CA GLY A 255 -32.70 17.17 -32.27
C GLY A 255 -33.40 18.36 -31.66
N ALA A 256 -34.75 18.43 -31.71
CA ALA A 256 -35.55 19.46 -31.05
C ALA A 256 -35.44 19.37 -29.52
N ASP A 257 -35.37 18.18 -28.93
CA ASP A 257 -35.16 18.02 -27.50
C ASP A 257 -33.75 18.50 -27.10
N VAL A 258 -32.74 18.23 -27.93
CA VAL A 258 -31.37 18.72 -27.74
C VAL A 258 -31.38 20.27 -27.68
N VAL A 259 -31.97 20.92 -28.68
CA VAL A 259 -32.10 22.38 -28.77
C VAL A 259 -32.79 22.95 -27.55
N ARG A 260 -33.94 22.38 -27.14
CA ARG A 260 -34.65 22.81 -25.95
C ARG A 260 -33.80 22.81 -24.69
N ARG A 261 -33.02 21.71 -24.46
CA ARG A 261 -32.14 21.59 -23.30
C ARG A 261 -30.95 22.55 -23.36
N LEU A 262 -30.39 22.77 -24.53
CA LEU A 262 -29.31 23.73 -24.74
C LEU A 262 -29.83 25.18 -24.49
N THR A 263 -31.00 25.54 -24.95
CA THR A 263 -31.62 26.86 -24.72
C THR A 263 -31.82 27.12 -23.24
N GLU A 264 -32.32 26.12 -22.47
CA GLU A 264 -32.47 26.22 -21.01
C GLU A 264 -31.11 26.53 -20.33
N VAL A 265 -30.03 25.90 -20.77
CA VAL A 265 -28.68 26.13 -20.20
C VAL A 265 -28.08 27.46 -20.64
N VAL A 266 -28.24 27.83 -21.90
CA VAL A 266 -27.74 29.12 -22.43
C VAL A 266 -28.42 30.30 -21.71
N ALA A 267 -29.69 30.21 -21.37
CA ALA A 267 -30.39 31.24 -20.60
C ALA A 267 -29.77 31.51 -19.21
N VAL A 268 -29.14 30.51 -18.62
CA VAL A 268 -28.53 30.60 -17.26
C VAL A 268 -26.99 30.86 -17.33
N ARG A 269 -26.32 30.25 -18.29
CA ARG A 269 -24.84 30.22 -18.35
C ARG A 269 -24.25 31.18 -19.40
N GLY A 270 -25.06 31.62 -20.36
CA GLY A 270 -24.62 32.30 -21.57
C GLY A 270 -24.23 31.32 -22.68
N CYS A 271 -24.03 31.85 -23.88
CA CYS A 271 -23.68 31.07 -25.06
C CYS A 271 -22.21 30.56 -25.02
N PRO A 272 -21.98 29.33 -25.44
CA PRO A 272 -20.60 28.89 -25.70
C PRO A 272 -20.08 29.48 -27.00
N THR A 273 -18.76 29.62 -27.11
CA THR A 273 -18.13 30.01 -28.38
C THR A 273 -18.24 28.90 -29.42
N SER A 274 -18.11 27.65 -28.95
CA SER A 274 -18.21 26.48 -29.82
C SER A 274 -18.82 25.27 -29.09
N ILE A 275 -19.44 24.37 -29.88
CA ILE A 275 -19.87 23.07 -29.44
C ILE A 275 -19.14 21.98 -30.24
N THR A 276 -18.79 20.88 -29.61
CA THR A 276 -18.15 19.72 -30.26
C THR A 276 -19.04 18.49 -30.09
N THR A 277 -19.34 17.83 -31.20
CA THR A 277 -20.19 16.62 -31.24
C THR A 277 -19.60 15.53 -32.12
N ASP A 278 -20.10 14.31 -31.98
CA ASP A 278 -19.95 13.31 -33.03
C ASP A 278 -20.94 13.58 -34.19
N ASN A 279 -20.89 12.70 -35.20
CA ASN A 279 -21.76 12.79 -36.38
C ASN A 279 -23.10 12.03 -36.15
N GLY A 280 -23.63 12.02 -34.95
CA GLY A 280 -24.91 11.41 -34.64
C GLY A 280 -26.08 12.13 -35.33
N PRO A 281 -27.16 11.41 -35.72
CA PRO A 281 -28.27 11.99 -36.47
C PRO A 281 -28.96 13.12 -35.70
N GLU A 282 -28.96 13.12 -34.39
CA GLU A 282 -29.53 14.16 -33.54
C GLU A 282 -28.73 15.46 -33.63
N PHE A 283 -27.43 15.36 -33.87
CA PHE A 283 -26.49 16.49 -33.97
C PHE A 283 -26.46 17.07 -35.41
N ILE A 284 -26.75 16.25 -36.42
CA ILE A 284 -26.85 16.69 -37.82
C ILE A 284 -28.26 17.26 -38.14
N SER A 285 -29.06 17.46 -37.11
CA SER A 285 -30.44 17.92 -37.28
C SER A 285 -30.53 19.38 -37.71
N LYS A 286 -31.48 19.72 -38.63
CA LYS A 286 -31.75 21.10 -39.04
C LYS A 286 -32.04 22.03 -37.86
N ALA A 287 -32.67 21.49 -36.82
CA ALA A 287 -33.02 22.29 -35.62
C ALA A 287 -31.77 22.76 -34.88
N LEU A 288 -30.76 21.89 -34.72
CA LEU A 288 -29.52 22.24 -34.05
C LEU A 288 -28.66 23.17 -34.92
N ASP A 289 -28.61 22.92 -36.22
CA ASP A 289 -27.88 23.74 -37.18
C ASP A 289 -28.43 25.17 -37.21
N GLN A 290 -29.75 25.33 -37.32
CA GLN A 290 -30.43 26.63 -37.25
C GLN A 290 -30.14 27.33 -35.90
N TRP A 291 -30.29 26.65 -34.81
CA TRP A 291 -30.09 27.19 -33.45
C TRP A 291 -28.65 27.69 -33.26
N THR A 292 -27.63 26.92 -33.70
CA THR A 292 -26.22 27.33 -33.60
C THR A 292 -25.92 28.53 -34.48
N HIS A 293 -26.48 28.58 -35.67
CA HIS A 293 -26.37 29.70 -36.61
C HIS A 293 -26.98 31.00 -36.03
N GLU A 294 -28.19 30.92 -35.47
CA GLU A 294 -28.88 32.07 -34.87
C GLU A 294 -28.13 32.67 -33.68
N LEU A 295 -27.42 31.84 -32.90
CA LEU A 295 -26.68 32.28 -31.74
C LEU A 295 -25.20 32.55 -32.04
N GLY A 296 -24.75 32.35 -33.29
CA GLY A 296 -23.32 32.52 -33.64
C GLY A 296 -22.38 31.52 -33.01
N ILE A 297 -22.87 30.33 -32.66
CA ILE A 297 -22.07 29.25 -32.03
C ILE A 297 -21.42 28.40 -33.10
N ALA A 298 -20.09 28.24 -33.03
CA ALA A 298 -19.38 27.37 -33.95
C ALA A 298 -19.67 25.89 -33.64
N HIS A 299 -20.35 25.19 -34.57
CA HIS A 299 -20.57 23.75 -34.45
C HIS A 299 -19.43 22.96 -35.08
N VAL A 300 -18.68 22.21 -34.28
CA VAL A 300 -17.50 21.44 -34.69
C VAL A 300 -17.80 19.96 -34.60
N PHE A 301 -17.84 19.28 -35.73
CA PHE A 301 -17.95 17.81 -35.78
C PHE A 301 -16.58 17.16 -35.63
N ILE A 302 -16.50 16.07 -34.88
CA ILE A 302 -15.28 15.27 -34.82
C ILE A 302 -15.05 14.53 -36.13
N THR A 303 -13.78 14.32 -36.47
CA THR A 303 -13.41 13.50 -37.63
C THR A 303 -13.88 12.07 -37.43
N PRO A 304 -14.57 11.44 -38.40
CA PRO A 304 -14.96 10.03 -38.32
C PRO A 304 -13.78 9.13 -37.95
N GLY A 305 -13.97 8.25 -36.99
CA GLY A 305 -12.91 7.34 -36.47
C GLY A 305 -11.88 7.96 -35.56
N LYS A 306 -12.01 9.22 -35.15
CA LYS A 306 -11.12 9.90 -34.19
C LYS A 306 -11.85 10.30 -32.89
N PRO A 307 -12.30 9.34 -32.07
CA PRO A 307 -13.02 9.63 -30.82
C PRO A 307 -12.21 10.53 -29.86
N MET A 308 -10.88 10.46 -29.91
CA MET A 308 -10.02 11.34 -29.10
C MET A 308 -10.29 12.85 -29.28
N GLU A 309 -10.92 13.24 -30.37
CA GLU A 309 -11.33 14.62 -30.60
C GLU A 309 -12.49 15.05 -29.70
N ASN A 310 -13.21 14.10 -29.03
CA ASN A 310 -14.24 14.37 -28.02
C ASN A 310 -13.89 13.79 -26.64
N ALA A 311 -12.59 13.78 -26.30
CA ALA A 311 -12.04 13.09 -25.12
C ALA A 311 -12.63 13.58 -23.78
N TYR A 312 -13.10 14.82 -23.69
CA TYR A 312 -13.69 15.35 -22.46
C TYR A 312 -15.00 14.70 -22.12
N ILE A 313 -15.92 14.66 -23.09
CA ILE A 313 -17.21 14.01 -22.91
C ILE A 313 -17.09 12.50 -22.80
N GLU A 314 -16.18 11.87 -23.58
CA GLU A 314 -15.90 10.43 -23.44
C GLU A 314 -15.40 10.07 -22.03
N SER A 315 -14.47 10.88 -21.51
CA SER A 315 -13.98 10.72 -20.13
C SER A 315 -15.10 10.93 -19.10
N PHE A 316 -16.02 11.85 -19.34
CA PHE A 316 -17.20 12.07 -18.51
C PHE A 316 -18.14 10.87 -18.57
N ASN A 317 -18.53 10.43 -19.76
CA ASN A 317 -19.40 9.27 -19.99
C ASN A 317 -18.83 7.99 -19.37
N GLY A 318 -17.51 7.80 -19.46
CA GLY A 318 -16.82 6.72 -18.79
C GLY A 318 -17.00 6.74 -17.25
N ARG A 319 -17.05 7.93 -16.65
CA ARG A 319 -17.30 8.09 -15.19
C ARG A 319 -18.78 7.86 -14.85
N VAL A 320 -19.72 8.38 -15.66
CA VAL A 320 -21.15 8.08 -15.50
C VAL A 320 -21.37 6.58 -15.50
N ARG A 321 -20.78 5.88 -16.46
CA ARG A 321 -20.91 4.43 -16.56
C ARG A 321 -20.29 3.70 -15.37
N ASP A 322 -19.07 4.04 -14.96
CA ASP A 322 -18.33 3.35 -13.88
C ASP A 322 -18.90 3.70 -12.49
N GLU A 323 -19.24 4.96 -12.25
CA GLU A 323 -19.56 5.47 -10.91
C GLU A 323 -21.09 5.55 -10.64
N CYS A 324 -21.93 5.40 -11.69
CA CYS A 324 -23.40 5.43 -11.57
C CYS A 324 -24.05 4.22 -12.23
N LEU A 325 -24.02 4.11 -13.55
CA LEU A 325 -24.84 3.11 -14.26
C LEU A 325 -24.48 1.67 -13.89
N ASN A 326 -23.18 1.34 -13.79
CA ASN A 326 -22.71 -0.02 -13.42
C ASN A 326 -22.94 -0.38 -11.94
N LEU A 327 -23.36 0.57 -11.10
CA LEU A 327 -23.63 0.33 -9.69
C LEU A 327 -25.12 0.14 -9.39
N HIS A 328 -26.00 0.43 -10.37
CA HIS A 328 -27.45 0.42 -10.18
C HIS A 328 -28.12 -0.47 -11.21
N TRP A 329 -29.24 -1.07 -10.79
CA TRP A 329 -30.11 -1.86 -11.62
C TRP A 329 -31.49 -1.18 -11.64
N PHE A 330 -31.76 -0.36 -12.65
CA PHE A 330 -32.93 0.50 -12.71
C PHE A 330 -34.20 -0.28 -13.04
N GLN A 331 -35.20 -0.20 -12.19
CA GLN A 331 -36.51 -0.84 -12.41
C GLN A 331 -37.40 -0.01 -13.35
N SER A 332 -37.27 1.32 -13.30
CA SER A 332 -38.08 2.25 -14.08
C SER A 332 -37.30 3.47 -14.54
N LEU A 333 -37.81 4.13 -15.59
CA LEU A 333 -37.22 5.39 -16.07
C LEU A 333 -37.28 6.55 -15.06
N PRO A 334 -38.33 6.73 -14.25
CA PRO A 334 -38.32 7.70 -13.17
C PRO A 334 -37.24 7.44 -12.12
N GLU A 335 -37.03 6.20 -11.72
CA GLU A 335 -35.96 5.84 -10.80
C GLU A 335 -34.58 6.15 -11.40
N ALA A 336 -34.36 5.75 -12.67
CA ALA A 336 -33.11 6.07 -13.37
C ALA A 336 -32.87 7.59 -13.40
N ARG A 337 -33.90 8.40 -13.64
CA ARG A 337 -33.77 9.86 -13.61
C ARG A 337 -33.36 10.38 -12.25
N LEU A 338 -33.96 9.88 -11.16
CA LEU A 338 -33.63 10.32 -9.79
C LEU A 338 -32.19 9.97 -9.43
N VAL A 339 -31.78 8.73 -9.64
CA VAL A 339 -30.42 8.27 -9.27
C VAL A 339 -29.36 8.99 -10.09
N ILE A 340 -29.57 9.12 -11.40
CA ILE A 340 -28.61 9.79 -12.28
C ILE A 340 -28.55 11.30 -12.00
N ALA A 341 -29.68 11.93 -11.66
CA ALA A 341 -29.69 13.34 -11.25
C ALA A 341 -28.93 13.57 -9.94
N ALA A 342 -29.12 12.69 -8.94
CA ALA A 342 -28.36 12.75 -7.69
C ALA A 342 -26.85 12.56 -7.93
N TRP A 343 -26.47 11.62 -8.81
CA TRP A 343 -25.07 11.44 -9.21
C TRP A 343 -24.48 12.67 -9.92
N ARG A 344 -25.26 13.31 -10.81
CA ARG A 344 -24.85 14.56 -11.48
C ARG A 344 -24.57 15.68 -10.48
N GLU A 345 -25.45 15.82 -9.50
CA GLU A 345 -25.29 16.81 -8.44
C GLU A 345 -24.00 16.55 -7.64
N ASP A 346 -23.78 15.30 -7.23
CA ASP A 346 -22.54 14.89 -6.57
C ASP A 346 -21.29 15.13 -7.45
N TYR A 347 -21.39 14.82 -8.73
CA TYR A 347 -20.30 15.04 -9.69
C TYR A 347 -19.92 16.51 -9.78
N ASN A 348 -20.89 17.40 -9.87
CA ASN A 348 -20.65 18.83 -10.04
C ASN A 348 -20.25 19.51 -8.72
N GLN A 349 -20.84 19.12 -7.58
CA GLN A 349 -20.68 19.85 -6.32
C GLN A 349 -19.62 19.24 -5.38
N VAL A 350 -19.49 17.92 -5.36
CA VAL A 350 -18.71 17.23 -4.30
C VAL A 350 -17.50 16.49 -4.86
N ARG A 351 -17.64 15.84 -6.01
CA ARG A 351 -16.62 14.94 -6.55
C ARG A 351 -15.28 15.64 -6.82
N PRO A 352 -14.17 15.19 -6.22
CA PRO A 352 -12.85 15.77 -6.48
C PRO A 352 -12.33 15.41 -7.88
N HIS A 353 -11.82 16.39 -8.61
CA HIS A 353 -11.21 16.23 -9.94
C HIS A 353 -9.72 16.50 -9.90
N SER A 354 -8.92 15.52 -10.34
CA SER A 354 -7.46 15.67 -10.38
C SER A 354 -6.97 16.73 -11.37
N SER A 355 -7.76 17.01 -12.42
CA SER A 355 -7.47 18.05 -13.40
C SER A 355 -7.85 19.45 -12.91
N LEU A 356 -8.50 19.56 -11.77
CA LEU A 356 -8.94 20.80 -11.12
C LEU A 356 -8.34 20.88 -9.70
N ASP A 357 -7.14 20.36 -9.50
CA ASP A 357 -6.41 20.34 -8.22
C ASP A 357 -7.21 19.81 -7.02
N GLY A 358 -8.09 18.82 -7.29
CA GLY A 358 -8.94 18.20 -6.29
C GLY A 358 -10.21 18.98 -5.98
N GLN A 359 -10.48 20.08 -6.67
CA GLN A 359 -11.75 20.81 -6.57
C GLN A 359 -12.87 20.07 -7.30
N SER A 360 -14.11 20.35 -6.92
CA SER A 360 -15.27 19.97 -7.73
C SER A 360 -15.44 20.95 -8.90
N PRO A 361 -16.16 20.55 -9.97
CA PRO A 361 -16.43 21.44 -11.08
C PRO A 361 -17.07 22.78 -10.68
N ASN A 362 -18.06 22.76 -9.79
CA ASN A 362 -18.70 23.97 -9.31
C ASN A 362 -17.78 24.86 -8.45
N GLU A 363 -16.94 24.26 -7.59
CA GLU A 363 -15.95 25.02 -6.82
C GLU A 363 -14.98 25.73 -7.77
N PHE A 364 -14.46 25.01 -8.75
CA PHE A 364 -13.55 25.56 -9.75
C PHE A 364 -14.21 26.68 -10.57
N ALA A 365 -15.43 26.44 -11.07
CA ALA A 365 -16.15 27.45 -11.86
C ALA A 365 -16.45 28.75 -11.07
N ARG A 366 -16.76 28.65 -9.77
CA ARG A 366 -16.97 29.83 -8.90
C ARG A 366 -15.69 30.64 -8.75
N LEU A 367 -14.56 30.00 -8.55
CA LEU A 367 -13.25 30.67 -8.43
C LEU A 367 -12.88 31.42 -9.72
N GLN A 368 -13.17 30.84 -10.88
CA GLN A 368 -12.92 31.48 -12.18
C GLN A 368 -13.84 32.66 -12.48
N LYS A 369 -14.98 32.80 -11.80
CA LYS A 369 -15.88 33.95 -11.94
C LYS A 369 -15.51 35.10 -10.98
N ALA A 370 -14.79 34.79 -9.91
CA ALA A 370 -14.43 35.75 -8.86
C ALA A 370 -13.05 36.43 -9.11
N GLY A 371 -12.23 35.95 -10.03
CA GLY A 371 -10.99 36.54 -10.49
C GLY A 371 -11.14 37.14 -11.89
#